data_c5deaea49df80de9d6ab920cebbc4371
#
_entry.id   c5deaea49df80de9d6ab920cebbc4371
#
_cell.length_a   1.000
_cell.length_b   1.000
_cell.length_c   1.000
_cell.angle_alpha   90.00
_cell.angle_beta   90.00
_cell.angle_gamma   90.00
#
_symmetry.space_group_name_H-M   'P 1'
#
loop_
_entity.id
_entity.type
_entity.pdbx_description
1 polymer ?
#
loop_
_entity_poly.entity_id
_entity_poly.type
_entity_poly.pdbx_seq_one_letter_code
_entity_poly.pdbx_strand_id
1 'polypeptide(L)'
;MENLTVPNRSAPRYAAITEALEAAISEGRLAPATVISEEPVARAFGTSRTPARKALAELVERGRLERFEGRGFLVAGAGKGAAPRRIELTAESLGADAAPLADVPRQRAERIAETFERVISSALPFGRFRINEVAAAEYHGVSRTVIRELLQRHQDRGLVRKDRRSHWIVGPLTARDISHYFAIRQQLEPLALRDSAPRTPTSVILTMIEETEAAHAVPLVSSAEVARLERDLHWTLLQRTPNGHLLRFIEQSQIALVVNAVFSDAIGGRPFQVALREHLIVLEFLRRGSVEAASQALAEHLHLSAERTQRRLMSLSVFPPPELPGYMMRETRFNE
;
A
#
# COMPACT_ATOMS: atom_id res chain seq x y z
N MET A 1 41.98 -0.98 6.13
CA MET A 1 40.87 -0.02 6.48
C MET A 1 40.55 0.74 5.22
N GLU A 2 39.67 0.16 4.39
CA GLU A 2 39.17 0.83 3.19
C GLU A 2 37.90 1.61 3.54
N ASN A 3 37.99 2.91 3.33
CA ASN A 3 36.86 3.82 3.48
C ASN A 3 35.81 3.52 2.39
N LEU A 4 34.73 2.85 2.77
CA LEU A 4 33.52 2.78 1.95
C LEU A 4 32.86 4.17 1.97
N THR A 5 33.09 4.94 0.92
CA THR A 5 32.43 6.21 0.63
C THR A 5 30.95 5.93 0.36
N VAL A 6 30.09 6.29 1.31
CA VAL A 6 28.63 6.25 1.16
C VAL A 6 28.27 7.25 0.05
N PRO A 7 27.54 6.85 -1.02
CA PRO A 7 27.15 7.79 -2.07
C PRO A 7 26.21 8.85 -1.49
N ASN A 8 26.55 10.10 -1.78
CA ASN A 8 25.86 11.32 -1.35
C ASN A 8 24.38 11.32 -1.78
N ARG A 9 23.45 11.13 -0.85
CA ARG A 9 21.99 10.98 -1.06
C ARG A 9 21.24 12.30 -1.31
N SER A 10 21.90 13.39 -1.75
CA SER A 10 21.28 14.73 -1.86
C SER A 10 21.32 15.37 -3.26
N ALA A 11 21.57 14.64 -4.33
CA ALA A 11 21.47 15.23 -5.66
C ALA A 11 19.99 15.54 -6.00
N PRO A 12 19.66 16.77 -6.45
CA PRO A 12 18.30 17.11 -6.83
C PRO A 12 17.80 16.20 -7.98
N ARG A 13 16.52 15.80 -7.94
CA ARG A 13 15.92 14.86 -8.94
C ARG A 13 16.19 15.27 -10.40
N TYR A 14 16.25 16.56 -10.70
CA TYR A 14 16.52 17.03 -12.05
C TYR A 14 17.95 16.70 -12.49
N ALA A 15 18.92 16.64 -11.59
CA ALA A 15 20.32 16.32 -11.93
C ALA A 15 20.44 14.88 -12.46
N ALA A 16 19.78 13.91 -11.82
CA ALA A 16 19.74 12.52 -12.29
C ALA A 16 19.07 12.41 -13.68
N ILE A 17 18.01 13.19 -13.95
CA ILE A 17 17.36 13.26 -15.26
C ILE A 17 18.31 13.85 -16.29
N THR A 18 19.02 14.95 -15.94
CA THR A 18 20.00 15.60 -16.79
C THR A 18 21.11 14.64 -17.19
N GLU A 19 21.71 13.94 -16.21
CA GLU A 19 22.78 12.96 -16.43
C GLU A 19 22.33 11.79 -17.33
N ALA A 20 21.18 11.22 -17.09
CA ALA A 20 20.66 10.11 -17.88
C ALA A 20 20.35 10.50 -19.33
N LEU A 21 19.73 11.66 -19.54
CA LEU A 21 19.48 12.19 -20.88
C LEU A 21 20.77 12.57 -21.59
N GLU A 22 21.74 13.18 -20.90
CA GLU A 22 23.05 13.53 -21.46
C GLU A 22 23.84 12.28 -21.87
N ALA A 23 23.82 11.22 -21.06
CA ALA A 23 24.42 9.94 -21.43
C ALA A 23 23.74 9.33 -22.66
N ALA A 24 22.41 9.32 -22.73
CA ALA A 24 21.67 8.80 -23.87
C ALA A 24 21.95 9.57 -25.17
N ILE A 25 22.14 10.89 -25.08
CA ILE A 25 22.54 11.73 -26.21
C ILE A 25 23.99 11.43 -26.61
N SER A 26 24.92 11.36 -25.64
CA SER A 26 26.35 11.15 -25.93
C SER A 26 26.65 9.76 -26.48
N GLU A 27 25.89 8.76 -26.10
CA GLU A 27 25.98 7.38 -26.60
C GLU A 27 25.20 7.17 -27.93
N GLY A 28 24.55 8.21 -28.46
CA GLY A 28 23.78 8.13 -29.69
C GLY A 28 22.44 7.42 -29.61
N ARG A 29 21.99 7.01 -28.41
CA ARG A 29 20.66 6.40 -28.17
C ARG A 29 19.54 7.41 -28.48
N LEU A 30 19.77 8.67 -28.16
CA LEU A 30 18.95 9.79 -28.56
C LEU A 30 19.69 10.53 -29.70
N ALA A 31 19.37 10.16 -30.94
CA ALA A 31 20.04 10.70 -32.13
C ALA A 31 19.76 12.18 -32.32
N PRO A 32 20.66 12.93 -33.01
CA PRO A 32 20.40 14.30 -33.44
C PRO A 32 19.05 14.43 -34.19
N ALA A 33 18.39 15.58 -34.06
CA ALA A 33 17.03 15.86 -34.56
C ALA A 33 15.90 15.09 -33.83
N THR A 34 16.17 14.37 -32.73
CA THR A 34 15.12 13.80 -31.87
C THR A 34 14.44 14.92 -31.09
N VAL A 35 13.10 14.96 -31.12
CA VAL A 35 12.30 15.92 -30.35
C VAL A 35 11.96 15.32 -28.97
N ILE A 36 12.42 15.99 -27.90
CA ILE A 36 12.17 15.63 -26.50
C ILE A 36 11.27 16.69 -25.88
N SER A 37 10.24 16.30 -25.14
CA SER A 37 9.34 17.22 -24.45
C SER A 37 9.14 16.85 -22.98
N GLU A 38 8.68 17.82 -22.16
CA GLU A 38 8.57 17.69 -20.71
C GLU A 38 7.73 16.49 -20.25
N GLU A 39 6.62 16.21 -20.92
CA GLU A 39 5.69 15.17 -20.52
C GLU A 39 6.22 13.74 -20.73
N PRO A 40 6.79 13.36 -21.89
CA PRO A 40 7.46 12.08 -22.06
C PRO A 40 8.62 11.88 -21.10
N VAL A 41 9.44 12.92 -20.84
CA VAL A 41 10.52 12.85 -19.84
C VAL A 41 9.95 12.64 -18.44
N ALA A 42 8.95 13.42 -18.03
CA ALA A 42 8.32 13.26 -16.74
C ALA A 42 7.74 11.85 -16.56
N ARG A 43 7.13 11.28 -17.60
CA ARG A 43 6.59 9.91 -17.62
C ARG A 43 7.70 8.86 -17.52
N ALA A 44 8.74 8.97 -18.33
CA ALA A 44 9.84 8.01 -18.37
C ALA A 44 10.62 7.94 -17.04
N PHE A 45 10.75 9.08 -16.37
CA PHE A 45 11.43 9.16 -15.06
C PHE A 45 10.48 9.13 -13.85
N GLY A 46 9.17 8.87 -14.02
CA GLY A 46 8.19 8.80 -12.94
C GLY A 46 8.17 10.06 -12.07
N THR A 47 8.25 11.25 -12.66
CA THR A 47 8.34 12.53 -11.97
C THR A 47 7.27 13.53 -12.44
N SER A 48 7.17 14.70 -11.78
CA SER A 48 6.35 15.80 -12.28
C SER A 48 7.05 16.57 -13.40
N ARG A 49 6.31 17.42 -14.12
CA ARG A 49 6.87 18.24 -15.22
C ARG A 49 7.93 19.23 -14.74
N THR A 50 7.90 19.69 -13.48
CA THR A 50 8.83 20.69 -12.95
C THR A 50 10.30 20.24 -12.98
N PRO A 51 10.70 19.08 -12.38
CA PRO A 51 12.08 18.61 -12.51
C PRO A 51 12.45 18.22 -13.94
N ALA A 52 11.51 17.69 -14.75
CA ALA A 52 11.75 17.41 -16.15
C ALA A 52 12.08 18.71 -16.94
N ARG A 53 11.31 19.77 -16.72
CA ARG A 53 11.56 21.10 -17.33
C ARG A 53 12.91 21.64 -16.94
N LYS A 54 13.28 21.53 -15.65
CA LYS A 54 14.59 22.01 -15.17
C LYS A 54 15.75 21.25 -15.81
N ALA A 55 15.64 19.92 -15.90
CA ALA A 55 16.65 19.09 -16.56
C ALA A 55 16.80 19.43 -18.05
N LEU A 56 15.69 19.60 -18.78
CA LEU A 56 15.72 19.98 -20.19
C LEU A 56 16.31 21.39 -20.40
N ALA A 57 16.00 22.35 -19.53
CA ALA A 57 16.59 23.69 -19.57
C ALA A 57 18.10 23.64 -19.36
N GLU A 58 18.58 22.84 -18.41
CA GLU A 58 20.01 22.67 -18.17
C GLU A 58 20.74 22.02 -19.34
N LEU A 59 20.10 21.06 -20.03
CA LEU A 59 20.66 20.45 -21.25
C LEU A 59 20.72 21.45 -22.42
N VAL A 60 19.81 22.42 -22.49
CA VAL A 60 19.90 23.53 -23.44
C VAL A 60 21.09 24.44 -23.11
N GLU A 61 21.30 24.79 -21.83
CA GLU A 61 22.46 25.58 -21.40
C GLU A 61 23.78 24.87 -21.69
N ARG A 62 23.80 23.53 -21.58
CA ARG A 62 24.96 22.70 -21.93
C ARG A 62 25.15 22.49 -23.45
N GLY A 63 24.26 23.05 -24.31
CA GLY A 63 24.30 22.89 -25.74
C GLY A 63 23.99 21.49 -26.26
N ARG A 64 23.40 20.63 -25.43
CA ARG A 64 22.97 19.27 -25.82
C ARG A 64 21.59 19.25 -26.45
N LEU A 65 20.76 20.23 -26.14
CA LEU A 65 19.44 20.45 -26.73
C LEU A 65 19.34 21.87 -27.30
N GLU A 66 18.52 22.01 -28.31
CA GLU A 66 18.16 23.29 -28.92
C GLU A 66 16.66 23.52 -28.78
N ARG A 67 16.22 24.81 -28.75
CA ARG A 67 14.79 25.11 -28.76
C ARG A 67 14.21 24.75 -30.12
N PHE A 68 13.08 24.06 -30.08
CA PHE A 68 12.34 23.66 -31.26
C PHE A 68 11.14 24.58 -31.48
N GLU A 69 10.90 25.06 -32.70
CA GLU A 69 9.76 25.94 -33.02
C GLU A 69 8.39 25.26 -32.80
N GLY A 70 8.33 23.92 -32.64
CA GLY A 70 7.20 23.18 -32.15
C GLY A 70 7.23 23.02 -30.61
N ARG A 71 6.40 22.08 -30.07
CA ARG A 71 6.45 21.74 -28.64
C ARG A 71 7.61 20.81 -28.33
N GLY A 72 8.57 21.25 -27.48
CA GLY A 72 9.71 20.47 -27.02
C GLY A 72 11.07 21.07 -27.35
N PHE A 73 12.08 20.23 -27.27
CA PHE A 73 13.48 20.54 -27.53
C PHE A 73 14.03 19.54 -28.54
N LEU A 74 14.98 19.95 -29.34
CA LEU A 74 15.63 19.14 -30.35
C LEU A 74 17.01 18.71 -29.86
N VAL A 75 17.37 17.44 -30.00
CA VAL A 75 18.75 16.99 -29.74
C VAL A 75 19.69 17.66 -30.75
N ALA A 76 20.70 18.37 -30.22
CA ALA A 76 21.66 19.15 -31.00
C ALA A 76 22.54 18.28 -31.93
N GLY A 77 23.18 18.92 -32.94
CA GLY A 77 24.09 18.23 -33.85
C GLY A 77 23.43 17.67 -35.12
N ALA A 78 22.18 18.01 -35.38
CA ALA A 78 21.53 17.68 -36.64
C ALA A 78 22.07 18.58 -37.79
N GLY A 79 22.42 17.97 -38.96
CA GLY A 79 22.81 18.71 -40.15
C GLY A 79 21.67 19.62 -40.67
N LYS A 80 22.02 20.69 -41.42
CA LYS A 80 21.03 21.60 -42.03
C LYS A 80 20.03 20.82 -42.86
N GLY A 81 18.73 20.84 -42.46
CA GLY A 81 17.65 20.18 -43.19
C GLY A 81 17.21 18.82 -42.63
N ALA A 82 17.75 18.37 -41.48
CA ALA A 82 17.30 17.14 -40.86
C ALA A 82 15.84 17.29 -40.36
N ALA A 83 14.97 16.36 -40.75
CA ALA A 83 13.57 16.37 -40.32
C ALA A 83 13.45 15.98 -38.82
N PRO A 84 12.72 16.75 -37.99
CA PRO A 84 12.53 16.42 -36.60
C PRO A 84 11.81 15.07 -36.41
N ARG A 85 12.34 14.21 -35.53
CA ARG A 85 11.76 12.90 -35.22
C ARG A 85 11.19 12.90 -33.81
N ARG A 86 9.93 12.47 -33.65
CA ARG A 86 9.36 12.18 -32.34
C ARG A 86 9.51 10.68 -32.06
N ILE A 87 10.14 10.36 -30.93
CA ILE A 87 10.28 8.99 -30.46
C ILE A 87 9.58 8.85 -29.11
N GLU A 88 9.15 7.64 -28.78
CA GLU A 88 8.75 7.32 -27.42
C GLU A 88 10.01 7.11 -26.58
N LEU A 89 10.09 7.78 -25.43
CA LEU A 89 11.17 7.59 -24.49
C LEU A 89 10.91 6.30 -23.70
N THR A 90 11.64 5.26 -24.06
CA THR A 90 11.60 3.94 -23.41
C THR A 90 12.84 3.72 -22.54
N ALA A 91 12.82 2.70 -21.70
CA ALA A 91 14.00 2.27 -20.95
C ALA A 91 15.20 1.97 -21.87
N GLU A 92 14.95 1.41 -23.03
CA GLU A 92 15.96 1.10 -24.04
C GLU A 92 16.60 2.37 -24.63
N SER A 93 15.80 3.41 -24.94
CA SER A 93 16.30 4.68 -25.46
C SER A 93 17.07 5.51 -24.42
N LEU A 94 16.84 5.25 -23.13
CA LEU A 94 17.52 5.94 -22.02
C LEU A 94 18.69 5.15 -21.42
N GLY A 95 18.83 3.85 -21.76
CA GLY A 95 19.83 2.93 -21.24
C GLY A 95 19.32 2.09 -20.07
N ALA A 96 19.90 0.90 -19.89
CA ALA A 96 19.48 -0.06 -18.86
C ALA A 96 19.58 0.52 -17.43
N ASP A 97 20.51 1.44 -17.21
CA ASP A 97 20.66 2.12 -15.91
C ASP A 97 19.61 3.23 -15.66
N ALA A 98 18.94 3.69 -16.72
CA ALA A 98 17.84 4.67 -16.60
C ALA A 98 16.47 3.99 -16.35
N ALA A 99 16.31 2.71 -16.69
CA ALA A 99 15.10 1.93 -16.51
C ALA A 99 14.63 1.81 -15.03
N PRO A 100 15.53 1.72 -14.03
CA PRO A 100 15.13 1.70 -12.62
C PRO A 100 14.51 3.01 -12.12
N LEU A 101 14.68 4.13 -12.83
CA LEU A 101 14.17 5.45 -12.41
C LEU A 101 12.66 5.60 -12.62
N ALA A 102 12.06 4.88 -13.54
CA ALA A 102 10.61 4.92 -13.78
C ALA A 102 9.83 4.12 -12.71
N ASP A 103 10.37 2.99 -12.25
CA ASP A 103 9.73 2.13 -11.23
C ASP A 103 10.06 2.55 -9.78
N VAL A 104 11.24 3.16 -9.56
CA VAL A 104 11.69 3.61 -8.23
C VAL A 104 10.71 4.58 -7.54
N PRO A 105 10.10 5.59 -8.20
CA PRO A 105 9.12 6.46 -7.57
C PRO A 105 7.83 5.73 -7.17
N ARG A 106 7.35 4.81 -8.00
CA ARG A 106 6.14 4.02 -7.73
C ARG A 106 6.37 3.05 -6.58
N GLN A 107 7.42 2.25 -6.65
CA GLN A 107 7.82 1.34 -5.56
C GLN A 107 8.14 2.09 -4.26
N ARG A 108 8.72 3.30 -4.36
CA ARG A 108 8.94 4.17 -3.20
C ARG A 108 7.63 4.66 -2.60
N ALA A 109 6.67 5.10 -3.42
CA ALA A 109 5.36 5.54 -2.97
C ALA A 109 4.58 4.39 -2.33
N GLU A 110 4.63 3.19 -2.90
CA GLU A 110 4.02 1.98 -2.36
C GLU A 110 4.66 1.61 -1.00
N ARG A 111 5.99 1.58 -0.89
CA ARG A 111 6.70 1.33 0.37
C ARG A 111 6.38 2.37 1.47
N ILE A 112 6.23 3.63 1.08
CA ILE A 112 5.83 4.68 2.03
C ILE A 112 4.39 4.43 2.50
N ALA A 113 3.48 4.11 1.59
CA ALA A 113 2.10 3.79 1.92
C ALA A 113 2.01 2.59 2.89
N GLU A 114 2.72 1.51 2.60
CA GLU A 114 2.80 0.32 3.46
C GLU A 114 3.40 0.63 4.84
N THR A 115 4.51 1.40 4.87
CA THR A 115 5.14 1.77 6.13
C THR A 115 4.24 2.67 6.96
N PHE A 116 3.56 3.63 6.32
CA PHE A 116 2.64 4.55 6.97
C PHE A 116 1.41 3.80 7.52
N GLU A 117 0.84 2.87 6.75
CA GLU A 117 -0.25 2.01 7.19
C GLU A 117 0.15 1.14 8.38
N ARG A 118 1.33 0.54 8.35
CA ARG A 118 1.85 -0.28 9.44
C ARG A 118 1.96 0.53 10.74
N VAL A 119 2.49 1.75 10.67
CA VAL A 119 2.59 2.65 11.84
C VAL A 119 1.22 2.99 12.39
N ILE A 120 0.25 3.34 11.54
CA ILE A 120 -1.13 3.64 11.96
C ILE A 120 -1.75 2.41 12.62
N SER A 121 -1.66 1.26 11.98
CA SER A 121 -2.24 0.00 12.45
C SER A 121 -1.65 -0.41 13.80
N SER A 122 -0.32 -0.32 13.96
CA SER A 122 0.34 -0.68 15.22
C SER A 122 -0.04 0.26 16.38
N ALA A 123 -0.41 1.50 16.11
CA ALA A 123 -0.80 2.47 17.12
C ALA A 123 -2.25 2.32 17.62
N LEU A 124 -3.16 1.80 16.77
CA LEU A 124 -4.61 1.74 17.00
C LEU A 124 -5.00 1.13 18.36
N PRO A 125 -4.42 -0.01 18.83
CA PRO A 125 -4.79 -0.62 20.10
C PRO A 125 -4.25 0.10 21.34
N PHE A 126 -3.24 0.98 21.19
CA PHE A 126 -2.46 1.51 22.31
C PHE A 126 -2.85 2.91 22.78
N GLY A 127 -3.90 3.49 22.18
CA GLY A 127 -4.40 4.77 22.61
C GLY A 127 -4.75 5.72 21.49
N ARG A 128 -4.85 7.01 21.84
CA ARG A 128 -5.18 8.09 20.92
C ARG A 128 -3.90 8.83 20.52
N PHE A 129 -3.69 8.98 19.22
CA PHE A 129 -2.52 9.65 18.67
C PHE A 129 -2.95 10.69 17.65
N ARG A 130 -2.27 11.84 17.66
CA ARG A 130 -2.41 12.88 16.64
C ARG A 130 -1.26 12.78 15.65
N ILE A 131 -1.57 12.87 14.36
CA ILE A 131 -0.56 12.88 13.30
C ILE A 131 -0.20 14.32 12.94
N ASN A 132 1.11 14.62 12.95
CA ASN A 132 1.65 15.87 12.43
C ASN A 132 2.02 15.69 10.94
N GLU A 133 1.24 16.29 10.03
CA GLU A 133 1.44 16.17 8.58
C GLU A 133 2.82 16.67 8.11
N VAL A 134 3.35 17.73 8.74
CA VAL A 134 4.64 18.32 8.36
C VAL A 134 5.77 17.36 8.74
N ALA A 135 5.79 16.94 10.00
CA ALA A 135 6.79 15.99 10.49
C ALA A 135 6.70 14.63 9.77
N ALA A 136 5.48 14.16 9.40
CA ALA A 136 5.33 12.95 8.60
C ALA A 136 5.90 13.11 7.19
N ALA A 137 5.68 14.27 6.55
CA ALA A 137 6.24 14.56 5.22
C ALA A 137 7.78 14.60 5.25
N GLU A 138 8.36 15.21 6.28
CA GLU A 138 9.81 15.24 6.50
C GLU A 138 10.37 13.84 6.75
N TYR A 139 9.76 13.07 7.66
CA TYR A 139 10.17 11.71 8.01
C TYR A 139 10.21 10.77 6.81
N HIS A 140 9.17 10.83 5.95
CA HIS A 140 9.08 9.98 4.76
C HIS A 140 9.77 10.57 3.52
N GLY A 141 10.27 11.81 3.59
CA GLY A 141 10.91 12.52 2.49
C GLY A 141 9.96 12.73 1.30
N VAL A 142 8.70 13.11 1.56
CA VAL A 142 7.66 13.39 0.56
C VAL A 142 7.01 14.75 0.80
N SER A 143 6.15 15.19 -0.13
CA SER A 143 5.37 16.41 0.05
C SER A 143 4.22 16.20 1.04
N ARG A 144 3.77 17.29 1.67
CA ARG A 144 2.56 17.28 2.52
C ARG A 144 1.32 16.83 1.75
N THR A 145 1.26 17.08 0.44
CA THR A 145 0.16 16.62 -0.41
C THR A 145 0.10 15.09 -0.43
N VAL A 146 1.23 14.41 -0.58
CA VAL A 146 1.29 12.94 -0.54
C VAL A 146 0.83 12.39 0.81
N ILE A 147 1.26 13.01 1.92
CA ILE A 147 0.78 12.58 3.26
C ILE A 147 -0.73 12.78 3.41
N ARG A 148 -1.29 13.89 2.91
CA ARG A 148 -2.73 14.12 2.95
C ARG A 148 -3.52 13.11 2.11
N GLU A 149 -3.02 12.75 0.95
CA GLU A 149 -3.62 11.71 0.11
C GLU A 149 -3.61 10.34 0.82
N LEU A 150 -2.50 9.98 1.49
CA LEU A 150 -2.43 8.76 2.29
C LEU A 150 -3.42 8.81 3.47
N LEU A 151 -3.46 9.90 4.22
CA LEU A 151 -4.38 10.09 5.34
C LEU A 151 -5.84 10.03 4.89
N GLN A 152 -6.18 10.60 3.72
CA GLN A 152 -7.53 10.52 3.16
C GLN A 152 -7.91 9.07 2.84
N ARG A 153 -7.03 8.30 2.19
CA ARG A 153 -7.27 6.86 1.93
C ARG A 153 -7.48 6.07 3.23
N HIS A 154 -6.70 6.37 4.26
CA HIS A 154 -6.86 5.72 5.57
C HIS A 154 -8.12 6.16 6.31
N GLN A 155 -8.59 7.40 6.08
CA GLN A 155 -9.89 7.86 6.59
C GLN A 155 -11.04 7.10 5.91
N ASP A 156 -10.97 6.90 4.60
CA ASP A 156 -12.00 6.16 3.86
C ASP A 156 -12.08 4.70 4.31
N ARG A 157 -10.98 4.14 4.83
CA ARG A 157 -10.91 2.80 5.45
C ARG A 157 -11.20 2.80 6.96
N GLY A 158 -11.48 3.94 7.57
CA GLY A 158 -11.78 4.05 9.01
C GLY A 158 -10.57 3.98 9.95
N LEU A 159 -9.33 3.88 9.44
CA LEU A 159 -8.10 3.77 10.23
C LEU A 159 -7.71 5.08 10.92
N VAL A 160 -8.07 6.22 10.33
CA VAL A 160 -7.87 7.56 10.90
C VAL A 160 -9.16 8.36 10.81
N ARG A 161 -9.28 9.37 11.64
CA ARG A 161 -10.39 10.32 11.59
C ARG A 161 -9.91 11.75 11.84
N LYS A 162 -10.73 12.74 11.50
CA LYS A 162 -10.50 14.11 11.94
C LYS A 162 -11.26 14.40 13.24
N ASP A 163 -10.61 15.11 14.15
CA ASP A 163 -11.29 15.68 15.33
C ASP A 163 -12.02 16.98 14.97
N ARG A 164 -12.69 17.59 15.95
CA ARG A 164 -13.41 18.88 15.79
C ARG A 164 -12.50 20.03 15.36
N ARG A 165 -11.19 19.93 15.58
CA ARG A 165 -10.17 20.91 15.19
C ARG A 165 -9.47 20.54 13.88
N SER A 166 -10.02 19.56 13.15
CA SER A 166 -9.47 19.04 11.89
C SER A 166 -8.09 18.40 11.99
N HIS A 167 -7.66 17.98 13.19
CA HIS A 167 -6.45 17.18 13.34
C HIS A 167 -6.72 15.71 12.97
N TRP A 168 -5.73 15.09 12.37
CA TRP A 168 -5.77 13.66 12.09
C TRP A 168 -5.51 12.84 13.35
N ILE A 169 -6.43 11.96 13.66
CA ILE A 169 -6.43 11.14 14.87
C ILE A 169 -6.43 9.66 14.50
N VAL A 170 -5.56 8.90 15.16
CA VAL A 170 -5.51 7.44 15.15
C VAL A 170 -5.99 6.94 16.50
N GLY A 171 -6.85 5.92 16.50
CA GLY A 171 -7.28 5.25 17.73
C GLY A 171 -8.06 6.13 18.72
N PRO A 172 -8.30 5.62 19.94
CA PRO A 172 -8.11 4.21 20.29
C PRO A 172 -9.13 3.31 19.59
N LEU A 173 -8.73 2.09 19.27
CA LEU A 173 -9.66 1.02 18.93
C LEU A 173 -10.08 0.32 20.22
N THR A 174 -11.36 0.37 20.57
CA THR A 174 -11.89 -0.15 21.84
C THR A 174 -12.54 -1.53 21.69
N ALA A 175 -12.74 -2.24 22.79
CA ALA A 175 -13.48 -3.51 22.80
C ALA A 175 -14.93 -3.33 22.27
N ARG A 176 -15.53 -2.17 22.50
CA ARG A 176 -16.85 -1.81 21.97
C ARG A 176 -16.81 -1.65 20.45
N ASP A 177 -15.78 -1.00 19.90
CA ASP A 177 -15.62 -0.86 18.46
C ASP A 177 -15.47 -2.24 17.80
N ILE A 178 -14.69 -3.13 18.41
CA ILE A 178 -14.55 -4.52 17.94
C ILE A 178 -15.92 -5.21 17.89
N SER A 179 -16.72 -5.13 18.96
CA SER A 179 -18.08 -5.69 18.96
C SER A 179 -18.91 -5.16 17.80
N HIS A 180 -18.90 -3.84 17.57
CA HIS A 180 -19.68 -3.21 16.53
C HIS A 180 -19.21 -3.63 15.12
N TYR A 181 -17.90 -3.67 14.88
CA TYR A 181 -17.37 -4.11 13.60
C TYR A 181 -17.69 -5.57 13.30
N PHE A 182 -17.54 -6.46 14.29
CA PHE A 182 -17.90 -7.86 14.09
C PHE A 182 -19.40 -8.07 13.90
N ALA A 183 -20.27 -7.30 14.59
CA ALA A 183 -21.71 -7.34 14.34
C ALA A 183 -22.06 -6.97 12.90
N ILE A 184 -21.38 -5.98 12.31
CA ILE A 184 -21.53 -5.62 10.90
C ILE A 184 -21.02 -6.75 10.00
N ARG A 185 -19.83 -7.28 10.26
CA ARG A 185 -19.21 -8.37 9.49
C ARG A 185 -20.08 -9.61 9.45
N GLN A 186 -20.69 -9.98 10.58
CA GLN A 186 -21.60 -11.13 10.68
C GLN A 186 -22.82 -11.02 9.76
N GLN A 187 -23.24 -9.82 9.38
CA GLN A 187 -24.32 -9.60 8.42
C GLN A 187 -23.82 -9.51 6.98
N LEU A 188 -22.73 -8.81 6.76
CA LEU A 188 -22.30 -8.43 5.42
C LEU A 188 -21.45 -9.52 4.74
N GLU A 189 -20.53 -10.17 5.47
CA GLU A 189 -19.64 -11.17 4.86
C GLU A 189 -20.39 -12.44 4.41
N PRO A 190 -21.34 -13.01 5.18
CA PRO A 190 -22.17 -14.12 4.68
C PRO A 190 -23.01 -13.76 3.47
N LEU A 191 -23.53 -12.52 3.40
CA LEU A 191 -24.24 -12.02 2.23
C LEU A 191 -23.33 -11.97 1.01
N ALA A 192 -22.13 -11.41 1.14
CA ALA A 192 -21.15 -11.37 0.07
C ALA A 192 -20.69 -12.78 -0.35
N LEU A 193 -20.58 -13.71 0.61
CA LEU A 193 -20.23 -15.10 0.33
C LEU A 193 -21.28 -15.80 -0.55
N ARG A 194 -22.57 -15.60 -0.26
CA ARG A 194 -23.65 -16.14 -1.10
C ARG A 194 -23.56 -15.65 -2.55
N ASP A 195 -23.23 -14.37 -2.73
CA ASP A 195 -23.06 -13.79 -4.06
C ASP A 195 -21.79 -14.29 -4.76
N SER A 196 -20.72 -14.49 -4.02
CA SER A 196 -19.38 -14.81 -4.54
C SER A 196 -19.21 -16.30 -4.83
N ALA A 197 -19.79 -17.18 -4.00
CA ALA A 197 -19.60 -18.63 -4.09
C ALA A 197 -19.92 -19.21 -5.48
N PRO A 198 -21.05 -18.86 -6.13
CA PRO A 198 -21.36 -19.38 -7.47
C PRO A 198 -20.40 -18.89 -8.56
N ARG A 199 -19.61 -17.84 -8.28
CA ARG A 199 -18.65 -17.22 -9.20
C ARG A 199 -17.21 -17.62 -8.91
N THR A 200 -17.00 -18.43 -7.88
CA THR A 200 -15.68 -18.88 -7.47
C THR A 200 -15.36 -20.23 -8.11
N PRO A 201 -14.30 -20.32 -8.92
CA PRO A 201 -13.86 -21.62 -9.46
C PRO A 201 -13.53 -22.60 -8.33
N THR A 202 -13.92 -23.85 -8.50
CA THR A 202 -13.64 -24.92 -7.52
C THR A 202 -12.15 -25.06 -7.22
N SER A 203 -11.29 -24.85 -8.21
CA SER A 203 -9.84 -24.86 -8.03
C SER A 203 -9.36 -23.85 -7.00
N VAL A 204 -9.96 -22.65 -6.96
CA VAL A 204 -9.61 -21.61 -5.96
C VAL A 204 -9.98 -22.09 -4.55
N ILE A 205 -11.15 -22.71 -4.38
CA ILE A 205 -11.59 -23.25 -3.10
C ILE A 205 -10.65 -24.38 -2.65
N LEU A 206 -10.27 -25.27 -3.56
CA LEU A 206 -9.34 -26.37 -3.27
C LEU A 206 -7.96 -25.85 -2.83
N THR A 207 -7.41 -24.86 -3.54
CA THR A 207 -6.15 -24.24 -3.12
C THR A 207 -6.25 -23.62 -1.73
N MET A 208 -7.34 -22.89 -1.43
CA MET A 208 -7.57 -22.32 -0.10
C MET A 208 -7.64 -23.40 1.00
N ILE A 209 -8.28 -24.55 0.70
CA ILE A 209 -8.33 -25.70 1.64
C ILE A 209 -6.92 -26.23 1.89
N GLU A 210 -6.16 -26.59 0.84
CA GLU A 210 -4.81 -27.12 0.94
C GLU A 210 -3.88 -26.21 1.75
N GLU A 211 -3.90 -24.92 1.47
CA GLU A 211 -3.09 -23.94 2.18
C GLU A 211 -3.51 -23.78 3.66
N THR A 212 -4.82 -23.78 3.94
CA THR A 212 -5.32 -23.69 5.31
C THR A 212 -5.05 -24.97 6.11
N GLU A 213 -5.15 -26.15 5.49
CA GLU A 213 -4.78 -27.43 6.10
C GLU A 213 -3.29 -27.49 6.42
N ALA A 214 -2.42 -27.06 5.49
CA ALA A 214 -0.98 -26.98 5.70
C ALA A 214 -0.64 -26.09 6.89
N ALA A 215 -1.27 -24.91 6.99
CA ALA A 215 -1.09 -24.00 8.12
C ALA A 215 -1.67 -24.56 9.43
N HIS A 216 -2.80 -25.27 9.36
CA HIS A 216 -3.42 -25.90 10.53
C HIS A 216 -2.58 -27.05 11.10
N ALA A 217 -1.80 -27.73 10.26
CA ALA A 217 -0.97 -28.86 10.68
C ALA A 217 0.29 -28.45 11.48
N VAL A 218 0.69 -27.17 11.43
CA VAL A 218 1.86 -26.68 12.17
C VAL A 218 1.48 -26.04 13.49
N PRO A 219 2.24 -26.23 14.58
CA PRO A 219 1.92 -25.69 15.91
C PRO A 219 1.95 -24.15 15.96
N LEU A 220 2.84 -23.53 15.20
CA LEU A 220 3.04 -22.08 15.14
C LEU A 220 3.00 -21.62 13.69
N VAL A 221 2.04 -20.76 13.39
CA VAL A 221 1.90 -20.14 12.08
C VAL A 221 2.44 -18.71 12.15
N SER A 222 3.19 -18.29 11.14
CA SER A 222 3.71 -16.91 11.10
C SER A 222 2.58 -15.89 10.99
N SER A 223 2.79 -14.68 11.54
CA SER A 223 1.82 -13.58 11.44
C SER A 223 1.45 -13.26 9.98
N ALA A 224 2.41 -13.33 9.07
CA ALA A 224 2.20 -13.08 7.65
C ALA A 224 1.29 -14.14 7.01
N GLU A 225 1.49 -15.41 7.36
CA GLU A 225 0.68 -16.51 6.87
C GLU A 225 -0.75 -16.45 7.39
N VAL A 226 -0.92 -16.17 8.70
CA VAL A 226 -2.25 -15.94 9.27
C VAL A 226 -2.96 -14.79 8.58
N ALA A 227 -2.27 -13.65 8.39
CA ALA A 227 -2.86 -12.49 7.72
C ALA A 227 -3.25 -12.79 6.26
N ARG A 228 -2.51 -13.67 5.56
CA ARG A 228 -2.84 -14.13 4.22
C ARG A 228 -4.12 -14.96 4.23
N LEU A 229 -4.21 -15.97 5.07
CA LEU A 229 -5.37 -16.88 5.16
C LEU A 229 -6.65 -16.15 5.61
N GLU A 230 -6.54 -15.22 6.58
CA GLU A 230 -7.62 -14.32 6.96
C GLU A 230 -8.09 -13.48 5.76
N ARG A 231 -7.16 -12.92 5.00
CA ARG A 231 -7.48 -12.15 3.79
C ARG A 231 -8.16 -13.01 2.73
N ASP A 232 -7.71 -14.23 2.55
CA ASP A 232 -8.24 -15.14 1.53
C ASP A 232 -9.72 -15.44 1.79
N LEU A 233 -10.10 -15.79 3.00
CA LEU A 233 -11.49 -16.05 3.35
C LEU A 233 -12.35 -14.77 3.41
N HIS A 234 -11.88 -13.75 4.13
CA HIS A 234 -12.68 -12.56 4.46
C HIS A 234 -12.62 -11.44 3.43
N TRP A 235 -11.76 -11.57 2.39
CA TRP A 235 -11.63 -10.55 1.36
C TRP A 235 -11.54 -11.14 -0.04
N THR A 236 -10.49 -11.93 -0.35
CA THR A 236 -10.24 -12.44 -1.71
C THR A 236 -11.42 -13.25 -2.25
N LEU A 237 -11.97 -14.12 -1.43
CA LEU A 237 -13.16 -14.92 -1.78
C LEU A 237 -14.38 -14.02 -2.02
N LEU A 238 -14.59 -13.01 -1.19
CA LEU A 238 -15.75 -12.13 -1.21
C LEU A 238 -15.73 -11.11 -2.36
N GLN A 239 -14.56 -10.79 -2.92
CA GLN A 239 -14.41 -9.83 -4.03
C GLN A 239 -15.17 -10.22 -5.31
N ARG A 240 -15.65 -11.45 -5.42
CA ARG A 240 -16.42 -11.92 -6.57
C ARG A 240 -17.90 -11.54 -6.51
N THR A 241 -18.36 -10.90 -5.44
CA THR A 241 -19.71 -10.30 -5.40
C THR A 241 -19.79 -9.15 -6.40
N PRO A 242 -20.89 -9.03 -7.16
CA PRO A 242 -21.09 -7.90 -8.07
C PRO A 242 -21.43 -6.59 -7.34
N ASN A 243 -21.66 -6.66 -6.02
CA ASN A 243 -22.06 -5.52 -5.20
C ASN A 243 -20.85 -4.78 -4.63
N GLY A 244 -20.29 -3.84 -5.41
CA GLY A 244 -19.14 -3.04 -4.98
C GLY A 244 -19.40 -2.14 -3.75
N HIS A 245 -20.66 -1.81 -3.46
CA HIS A 245 -21.01 -1.09 -2.22
C HIS A 245 -20.86 -1.99 -1.00
N LEU A 246 -21.32 -3.24 -1.11
CA LEU A 246 -21.17 -4.24 -0.05
C LEU A 246 -19.68 -4.46 0.28
N LEU A 247 -18.83 -4.62 -0.73
CA LEU A 247 -17.38 -4.77 -0.54
C LEU A 247 -16.76 -3.59 0.23
N ARG A 248 -17.16 -2.37 -0.08
CA ARG A 248 -16.67 -1.16 0.60
C ARG A 248 -17.00 -1.15 2.10
N PHE A 249 -18.23 -1.53 2.47
CA PHE A 249 -18.61 -1.64 3.87
C PHE A 249 -17.92 -2.78 4.59
N ILE A 250 -17.69 -3.92 3.91
CA ILE A 250 -16.90 -5.02 4.43
C ILE A 250 -15.47 -4.54 4.71
N GLU A 251 -14.80 -3.89 3.76
CA GLU A 251 -13.44 -3.36 3.92
C GLU A 251 -13.33 -2.45 5.15
N GLN A 252 -14.25 -1.51 5.31
CA GLN A 252 -14.28 -0.61 6.48
C GLN A 252 -14.49 -1.36 7.80
N SER A 253 -15.23 -2.45 7.79
CA SER A 253 -15.49 -3.25 9.00
C SER A 253 -14.32 -4.16 9.40
N GLN A 254 -13.35 -4.39 8.52
CA GLN A 254 -12.19 -5.25 8.77
C GLN A 254 -11.09 -4.60 9.64
N ILE A 255 -11.24 -3.34 10.01
CA ILE A 255 -10.29 -2.65 10.90
C ILE A 255 -10.02 -3.42 12.20
N ALA A 256 -11.00 -4.18 12.70
CA ALA A 256 -10.84 -5.01 13.88
C ALA A 256 -9.77 -6.11 13.73
N LEU A 257 -9.46 -6.53 12.49
CA LEU A 257 -8.41 -7.53 12.19
C LEU A 257 -7.01 -7.02 12.51
N VAL A 258 -6.81 -5.70 12.55
CA VAL A 258 -5.55 -5.07 12.98
C VAL A 258 -5.12 -5.56 14.37
N VAL A 259 -6.07 -5.76 15.28
CA VAL A 259 -5.77 -6.28 16.63
C VAL A 259 -5.13 -7.66 16.57
N ASN A 260 -5.59 -8.52 15.66
CA ASN A 260 -5.05 -9.87 15.51
C ASN A 260 -3.62 -9.84 14.99
N ALA A 261 -3.32 -8.97 14.03
CA ALA A 261 -1.96 -8.79 13.48
C ALA A 261 -1.02 -8.23 14.56
N VAL A 262 -1.39 -7.13 15.21
CA VAL A 262 -0.58 -6.50 16.27
C VAL A 262 -0.34 -7.46 17.43
N PHE A 263 -1.34 -8.23 17.82
CA PHE A 263 -1.21 -9.23 18.88
C PHE A 263 -0.28 -10.38 18.47
N SER A 264 -0.39 -10.87 17.24
CA SER A 264 0.49 -11.92 16.71
C SER A 264 1.96 -11.47 16.69
N ASP A 265 2.20 -10.23 16.27
CA ASP A 265 3.54 -9.65 16.23
C ASP A 265 4.12 -9.48 17.65
N ALA A 266 3.30 -9.04 18.62
CA ALA A 266 3.74 -8.83 20.00
C ALA A 266 4.16 -10.13 20.73
N ILE A 267 3.62 -11.28 20.33
CA ILE A 267 3.87 -12.57 20.99
C ILE A 267 4.71 -13.54 20.17
N GLY A 268 5.18 -13.12 18.97
CA GLY A 268 6.09 -13.91 18.13
C GLY A 268 5.44 -15.12 17.44
N GLY A 269 4.16 -15.03 17.13
CA GLY A 269 3.39 -16.12 16.49
C GLY A 269 2.58 -16.95 17.49
N ARG A 270 1.41 -17.44 17.07
CA ARG A 270 0.51 -18.20 17.95
C ARG A 270 -0.27 -19.28 17.25
N PRO A 271 -0.81 -20.23 18.06
CA PRO A 271 -1.76 -21.18 17.55
C PRO A 271 -3.05 -20.46 17.11
N PHE A 272 -3.23 -20.36 15.81
CA PHE A 272 -4.49 -19.94 15.19
C PHE A 272 -5.35 -21.14 14.78
N GLN A 273 -5.01 -22.35 15.27
CA GLN A 273 -5.61 -23.62 14.85
C GLN A 273 -7.15 -23.61 14.98
N VAL A 274 -7.69 -22.96 16.00
CA VAL A 274 -9.15 -22.85 16.18
C VAL A 274 -9.78 -22.05 15.04
N ALA A 275 -9.20 -20.88 14.71
CA ALA A 275 -9.69 -20.05 13.61
C ALA A 275 -9.51 -20.75 12.25
N LEU A 276 -8.34 -21.36 12.02
CA LEU A 276 -8.07 -22.10 10.79
C LEU A 276 -9.01 -23.29 10.59
N ARG A 277 -9.34 -23.99 11.68
CA ARG A 277 -10.34 -25.06 11.64
C ARG A 277 -11.74 -24.55 11.27
N GLU A 278 -12.13 -23.39 11.80
CA GLU A 278 -13.40 -22.75 11.44
C GLU A 278 -13.39 -22.31 9.95
N HIS A 279 -12.26 -21.80 9.44
CA HIS A 279 -12.08 -21.50 8.01
C HIS A 279 -12.26 -22.75 7.16
N LEU A 280 -11.65 -23.89 7.54
CA LEU A 280 -11.79 -25.16 6.84
C LEU A 280 -13.23 -25.61 6.77
N ILE A 281 -14.01 -25.43 7.82
CA ILE A 281 -15.46 -25.77 7.83
C ILE A 281 -16.21 -24.97 6.76
N VAL A 282 -15.95 -23.66 6.67
CA VAL A 282 -16.56 -22.79 5.64
C VAL A 282 -16.18 -23.25 4.23
N LEU A 283 -14.88 -23.45 4.00
CA LEU A 283 -14.33 -23.85 2.71
C LEU A 283 -14.83 -25.23 2.27
N GLU A 284 -14.96 -26.16 3.20
CA GLU A 284 -15.46 -27.51 2.93
C GLU A 284 -16.96 -27.50 2.53
N PHE A 285 -17.81 -26.66 3.15
CA PHE A 285 -19.16 -26.45 2.70
C PHE A 285 -19.22 -25.85 1.29
N LEU A 286 -18.33 -24.91 0.97
CA LEU A 286 -18.22 -24.35 -0.37
C LEU A 286 -17.80 -25.42 -1.40
N ARG A 287 -16.82 -26.26 -1.06
CA ARG A 287 -16.38 -27.38 -1.91
C ARG A 287 -17.50 -28.32 -2.29
N ARG A 288 -18.43 -28.55 -1.35
CA ARG A 288 -19.64 -29.37 -1.55
C ARG A 288 -20.80 -28.65 -2.24
N GLY A 289 -20.63 -27.37 -2.59
CA GLY A 289 -21.70 -26.54 -3.16
C GLY A 289 -22.78 -26.12 -2.16
N SER A 290 -22.56 -26.33 -0.84
CA SER A 290 -23.52 -26.01 0.21
C SER A 290 -23.36 -24.56 0.67
N VAL A 291 -23.68 -23.60 -0.19
CA VAL A 291 -23.44 -22.17 0.01
C VAL A 291 -24.13 -21.63 1.27
N GLU A 292 -25.35 -22.06 1.55
CA GLU A 292 -26.08 -21.61 2.75
C GLU A 292 -25.41 -22.09 4.03
N ALA A 293 -24.97 -23.34 4.08
CA ALA A 293 -24.23 -23.89 5.22
C ALA A 293 -22.87 -23.19 5.39
N ALA A 294 -22.16 -22.86 4.30
CA ALA A 294 -20.94 -22.09 4.34
C ALA A 294 -21.18 -20.68 4.90
N SER A 295 -22.27 -20.02 4.51
CA SER A 295 -22.62 -18.69 5.00
C SER A 295 -22.96 -18.68 6.50
N GLN A 296 -23.67 -19.70 6.98
CA GLN A 296 -23.96 -19.87 8.41
C GLN A 296 -22.68 -20.16 9.21
N ALA A 297 -21.81 -21.03 8.70
CA ALA A 297 -20.53 -21.32 9.33
C ALA A 297 -19.62 -20.07 9.39
N LEU A 298 -19.63 -19.22 8.35
CA LEU A 298 -18.89 -17.96 8.35
C LEU A 298 -19.45 -16.99 9.39
N ALA A 299 -20.78 -16.88 9.52
CA ALA A 299 -21.41 -16.03 10.56
C ALA A 299 -21.02 -16.48 11.96
N GLU A 300 -21.03 -17.80 12.24
CA GLU A 300 -20.62 -18.37 13.53
C GLU A 300 -19.12 -18.14 13.79
N HIS A 301 -18.26 -18.38 12.79
CA HIS A 301 -16.84 -18.06 12.90
C HIS A 301 -16.62 -16.60 13.30
N LEU A 302 -17.32 -15.66 12.66
CA LEU A 302 -17.21 -14.23 12.98
C LEU A 302 -17.71 -13.91 14.40
N HIS A 303 -18.77 -14.57 14.86
CA HIS A 303 -19.26 -14.45 16.23
C HIS A 303 -18.17 -14.85 17.25
N LEU A 304 -17.61 -16.05 17.09
CA LEU A 304 -16.54 -16.56 17.95
C LEU A 304 -15.24 -15.73 17.85
N SER A 305 -14.95 -15.22 16.68
CA SER A 305 -13.78 -14.36 16.43
C SER A 305 -13.90 -13.00 17.12
N ALA A 306 -15.12 -12.46 17.30
CA ALA A 306 -15.34 -11.22 18.05
C ALA A 306 -14.81 -11.32 19.49
N GLU A 307 -15.20 -12.38 20.21
CA GLU A 307 -14.73 -12.61 21.59
C GLU A 307 -13.21 -12.81 21.65
N ARG A 308 -12.65 -13.59 20.73
CA ARG A 308 -11.20 -13.82 20.67
C ARG A 308 -10.43 -12.52 20.45
N THR A 309 -10.92 -11.68 19.52
CA THR A 309 -10.30 -10.39 19.20
C THR A 309 -10.37 -9.41 20.37
N GLN A 310 -11.49 -9.38 21.10
CA GLN A 310 -11.61 -8.58 22.33
C GLN A 310 -10.62 -9.01 23.41
N ARG A 311 -10.49 -10.32 23.66
CA ARG A 311 -9.51 -10.87 24.62
C ARG A 311 -8.08 -10.52 24.22
N ARG A 312 -7.75 -10.57 22.90
CA ARG A 312 -6.45 -10.15 22.37
C ARG A 312 -6.20 -8.66 22.60
N LEU A 313 -7.20 -7.81 22.35
CA LEU A 313 -7.09 -6.37 22.64
C LEU A 313 -6.81 -6.11 24.12
N MET A 314 -7.53 -6.77 25.03
CA MET A 314 -7.27 -6.64 26.46
C MET A 314 -5.86 -7.12 26.83
N SER A 315 -5.40 -8.21 26.23
CA SER A 315 -4.05 -8.71 26.46
C SER A 315 -2.98 -7.76 25.96
N LEU A 316 -3.24 -6.98 24.89
CA LEU A 316 -2.31 -5.98 24.41
C LEU A 316 -2.04 -4.86 25.42
N SER A 317 -2.96 -4.60 26.36
CA SER A 317 -2.80 -3.56 27.39
C SER A 317 -1.63 -3.80 28.35
N VAL A 318 -1.13 -5.04 28.47
CA VAL A 318 0.01 -5.38 29.32
C VAL A 318 1.35 -5.27 28.59
N PHE A 319 1.32 -5.11 27.26
CA PHE A 319 2.52 -4.89 26.47
C PHE A 319 2.86 -3.39 26.37
N PRO A 320 4.14 -3.03 26.31
CA PRO A 320 4.51 -1.66 26.02
C PRO A 320 3.99 -1.27 24.63
N PRO A 321 3.55 0.00 24.46
CA PRO A 321 3.20 0.50 23.14
C PRO A 321 4.41 0.41 22.21
N PRO A 322 4.20 0.17 20.90
CA PRO A 322 5.30 0.14 19.95
C PRO A 322 6.02 1.49 19.89
N GLU A 323 7.31 1.46 19.53
CA GLU A 323 8.02 2.69 19.20
C GLU A 323 7.39 3.32 17.95
N LEU A 324 6.84 4.51 18.11
CA LEU A 324 6.19 5.24 17.04
C LEU A 324 7.08 6.39 16.56
N PRO A 325 7.10 6.71 15.25
CA PRO A 325 7.81 7.86 14.75
C PRO A 325 7.33 9.17 15.39
N GLY A 326 8.21 10.16 15.52
CA GLY A 326 7.93 11.42 16.20
C GLY A 326 6.77 12.25 15.64
N TYR A 327 6.28 11.93 14.43
CA TYR A 327 5.08 12.56 13.87
C TYR A 327 3.77 12.00 14.46
N MET A 328 3.84 10.88 15.22
CA MET A 328 2.72 10.27 15.95
C MET A 328 2.76 10.74 17.41
N MET A 329 1.99 11.75 17.74
CA MET A 329 1.98 12.35 19.08
C MET A 329 0.87 11.76 19.92
N ARG A 330 1.22 11.13 21.05
CA ARG A 330 0.23 10.58 21.99
C ARG A 330 -0.54 11.71 22.66
N GLU A 331 -1.87 11.62 22.66
CA GLU A 331 -2.74 12.53 23.38
C GLU A 331 -3.06 11.94 24.77
N THR A 332 -2.56 12.62 25.82
CA THR A 332 -2.75 12.20 27.24
C THR A 332 -4.01 12.77 27.88
N ARG A 333 -4.67 13.76 27.24
CA ARG A 333 -5.92 14.36 27.71
C ARG A 333 -7.00 14.20 26.65
N PHE A 334 -8.03 13.43 26.98
CA PHE A 334 -9.27 13.37 26.21
C PHE A 334 -10.10 14.61 26.61
N ASN A 335 -10.00 15.72 25.87
CA ASN A 335 -11.05 16.73 25.87
C ASN A 335 -12.12 16.24 24.88
N GLU A 336 -13.19 15.64 25.38
CA GLU A 336 -14.40 15.31 24.65
C GLU A 336 -15.08 16.56 24.05
#